data_293bd49524d2f69febb640d46c842fba
#
_entry.id   293bd49524d2f69febb640d46c842fba
#
_cell.length_a   1.000
_cell.length_b   1.000
_cell.length_c   1.000
_cell.angle_alpha   90.00
_cell.angle_beta   90.00
_cell.angle_gamma   90.00
#
_symmetry.space_group_name_H-M   'P 1'
#
loop_
_entity.id
_entity.type
_entity.pdbx_description
1 polymer ?
#
loop_
_entity_poly.entity_id
_entity_poly.type
_entity_poly.pdbx_seq_one_letter_code
_entity_poly.pdbx_strand_id
1 'polypeptide(L)'
;MSENFGTVVVCDFEYEVAPGDVPHVLCMVAYVLDENLQHVRTIRLWRGEFGSAPPFDVGPDVLFVAYSAWAEMTCFKVLGWSFPTHIFDQHTAYLAASNVLPPHDPDEVRKKPRKRLPDACRAYGIKGWERIDKGAIAEDIGEGRWAKHGRERVFEYCEEDVRMSVRLLRAQLRGHPGLPPADVERLLYWSNYSAKCVALIQARGIPIDMALWNLVQENKGVVISELLRRFDPSHGSEDSIYTPEGAWSDERFEQWLIRTGVAAWPRLNSGRLNIDSDAFRLMYHVPGIEGLHALRDSLGFIVKARLPIGRDGRNRPSLFPFGTATGRNAHAKSPYNAHAGMRGFMVFPPDQVGAYLDWRTQEVGVAAALSGDTDLMADYRGGDVYHALALMLGFTADPDPARWKKNNPEMRDRMKRLQLAINYGMGVPSLAKGLDRHPLIASEIIERYKRQRSVFWQWRNNAVRAAMLERRIESVFGWSLRISTSPNQRTLYNFPMQACGADMLRLATVRLCEAGIVPNMLIHDGILLEEASRERIEHAQEIMRGAGRDVCNGLEIGVAADQLLEGGARYHDKRPVAQQMWGTIMSALEAVGAAPEKAEAAKAAHRVRTA
;
A
#
# COMPACT_ATOMS: atom_id res chain seq x y z
N MET A 1 11.28 30.24 5.33
CA MET A 1 10.94 29.95 3.92
C MET A 1 11.46 31.04 2.99
N SER A 2 11.31 32.33 3.33
CA SER A 2 11.81 33.46 2.54
C SER A 2 13.34 33.47 2.32
N GLU A 3 14.10 32.77 3.14
CA GLU A 3 15.57 32.69 3.00
C GLU A 3 16.04 31.66 1.97
N ASN A 4 15.15 30.77 1.47
CA ASN A 4 15.54 29.65 0.64
C ASN A 4 14.94 29.66 -0.78
N PHE A 5 13.85 30.41 -1.03
CA PHE A 5 13.18 30.41 -2.34
C PHE A 5 12.77 31.83 -2.74
N GLY A 6 13.25 32.27 -3.89
CA GLY A 6 12.87 33.60 -4.45
C GLY A 6 11.47 33.62 -5.07
N THR A 7 10.95 32.46 -5.45
CA THR A 7 9.65 32.32 -6.11
C THR A 7 8.87 31.12 -5.56
N VAL A 8 7.55 31.28 -5.37
CA VAL A 8 6.65 30.19 -5.01
C VAL A 8 5.58 30.06 -6.08
N VAL A 9 5.41 28.86 -6.65
CA VAL A 9 4.40 28.55 -7.66
C VAL A 9 3.35 27.63 -7.04
N VAL A 10 2.13 28.14 -6.86
CA VAL A 10 0.99 27.32 -6.40
C VAL A 10 0.14 26.95 -7.61
N CYS A 11 0.02 25.65 -7.89
CA CYS A 11 -0.56 25.17 -9.13
C CYS A 11 -1.60 24.07 -8.89
N ASP A 12 -2.58 24.04 -9.78
CA ASP A 12 -3.60 22.99 -9.86
C ASP A 12 -3.89 22.66 -11.34
N PHE A 13 -4.23 21.41 -11.61
CA PHE A 13 -4.59 20.91 -12.93
C PHE A 13 -5.97 20.27 -12.90
N GLU A 14 -6.75 20.53 -13.94
CA GLU A 14 -7.94 19.75 -14.22
C GLU A 14 -7.71 18.80 -15.39
N TYR A 15 -8.16 17.57 -15.26
CA TYR A 15 -7.95 16.54 -16.26
C TYR A 15 -9.09 15.51 -16.28
N GLU A 16 -9.34 14.96 -17.44
CA GLU A 16 -10.19 13.79 -17.62
C GLU A 16 -9.35 12.50 -17.59
N VAL A 17 -9.86 11.45 -16.99
CA VAL A 17 -9.16 10.17 -16.92
C VAL A 17 -10.13 8.99 -16.97
N ALA A 18 -10.04 8.21 -18.03
CA ALA A 18 -10.73 6.92 -18.07
C ALA A 18 -10.10 5.95 -17.05
N PRO A 19 -10.89 5.05 -16.46
CA PRO A 19 -10.37 4.11 -15.46
C PRO A 19 -9.14 3.34 -15.95
N GLY A 20 -8.00 3.57 -15.32
CA GLY A 20 -6.72 2.92 -15.62
C GLY A 20 -5.87 3.59 -16.71
N ASP A 21 -6.38 4.59 -17.41
CA ASP A 21 -5.57 5.40 -18.31
C ASP A 21 -4.72 6.44 -17.55
N VAL A 22 -3.77 7.04 -18.24
CA VAL A 22 -3.10 8.25 -17.78
C VAL A 22 -3.99 9.47 -18.00
N PRO A 23 -3.85 10.56 -17.23
CA PRO A 23 -4.70 11.73 -17.35
C PRO A 23 -4.56 12.41 -18.72
N HIS A 24 -5.69 12.92 -19.23
CA HIS A 24 -5.74 13.84 -20.35
C HIS A 24 -5.99 15.25 -19.83
N VAL A 25 -4.96 16.10 -19.84
CA VAL A 25 -4.96 17.42 -19.21
C VAL A 25 -5.91 18.36 -19.96
N LEU A 26 -6.82 19.01 -19.20
CA LEU A 26 -7.77 20.00 -19.73
C LEU A 26 -7.26 21.41 -19.52
N CYS A 27 -6.93 21.77 -18.29
CA CYS A 27 -6.41 23.08 -17.99
C CYS A 27 -5.43 23.07 -16.83
N MET A 28 -4.71 24.16 -16.68
CA MET A 28 -3.85 24.47 -15.55
C MET A 28 -4.07 25.91 -15.12
N VAL A 29 -4.10 26.12 -13.81
CA VAL A 29 -3.99 27.46 -13.22
C VAL A 29 -2.82 27.47 -12.26
N ALA A 30 -1.95 28.46 -12.37
CA ALA A 30 -0.85 28.66 -11.45
C ALA A 30 -0.78 30.12 -10.96
N TYR A 31 -0.61 30.30 -9.66
CA TYR A 31 -0.25 31.58 -9.05
C TYR A 31 1.24 31.61 -8.79
N VAL A 32 1.93 32.58 -9.38
CA VAL A 32 3.32 32.88 -9.07
C VAL A 32 3.32 33.92 -7.96
N LEU A 33 3.98 33.58 -6.86
CA LEU A 33 4.11 34.43 -5.67
C LEU A 33 5.59 34.77 -5.47
N ASP A 34 5.85 35.92 -4.82
CA ASP A 34 7.20 36.28 -4.37
C ASP A 34 7.62 35.56 -3.07
N GLU A 35 8.80 35.85 -2.57
CA GLU A 35 9.35 35.30 -1.32
C GLU A 35 8.50 35.62 -0.08
N ASN A 36 7.65 36.63 -0.12
CA ASN A 36 6.71 37.02 0.93
C ASN A 36 5.31 36.42 0.72
N LEU A 37 5.18 35.52 -0.25
CA LEU A 37 3.92 34.90 -0.67
C LEU A 37 2.90 35.92 -1.19
N GLN A 38 3.34 37.08 -1.74
CA GLN A 38 2.45 38.05 -2.40
C GLN A 38 2.26 37.62 -3.86
N HIS A 39 1.04 37.76 -4.35
CA HIS A 39 0.70 37.41 -5.72
C HIS A 39 1.39 38.34 -6.71
N VAL A 40 2.14 37.79 -7.66
CA VAL A 40 2.85 38.47 -8.74
C VAL A 40 2.09 38.36 -10.05
N ARG A 41 1.73 37.14 -10.45
CA ARG A 41 0.97 36.91 -11.68
C ARG A 41 0.17 35.61 -11.63
N THR A 42 -0.88 35.52 -12.45
CA THR A 42 -1.66 34.32 -12.72
C THR A 42 -1.35 33.80 -14.10
N ILE A 43 -1.21 32.46 -14.22
CA ILE A 43 -1.05 31.75 -15.48
C ILE A 43 -2.25 30.84 -15.63
N ARG A 44 -2.93 30.90 -16.78
CA ARG A 44 -4.07 30.03 -17.12
C ARG A 44 -3.80 29.43 -18.49
N LEU A 45 -3.75 28.13 -18.61
CA LEU A 45 -3.56 27.42 -19.87
C LEU A 45 -4.67 26.40 -20.07
N TRP A 46 -5.19 26.32 -21.28
CA TRP A 46 -6.14 25.33 -21.72
C TRP A 46 -5.47 24.28 -22.61
N ARG A 47 -6.09 23.11 -22.79
CA ARG A 47 -5.61 22.10 -23.72
C ARG A 47 -5.38 22.72 -25.11
N GLY A 48 -4.22 22.39 -25.71
CA GLY A 48 -3.74 22.99 -26.96
C GLY A 48 -2.90 24.26 -26.77
N GLU A 49 -2.85 24.84 -25.56
CA GLU A 49 -2.01 25.99 -25.21
C GLU A 49 -0.74 25.57 -24.44
N PHE A 50 -0.64 24.30 -24.06
CA PHE A 50 0.53 23.77 -23.35
C PHE A 50 1.74 23.69 -24.28
N GLY A 51 2.86 24.36 -23.87
CA GLY A 51 4.15 24.27 -24.55
C GLY A 51 4.93 23.00 -24.18
N SER A 52 6.12 22.87 -24.75
CA SER A 52 7.06 21.76 -24.45
C SER A 52 7.74 21.86 -23.09
N ALA A 53 7.55 22.96 -22.36
CA ALA A 53 8.08 23.20 -21.02
C ALA A 53 7.03 23.91 -20.16
N PRO A 54 7.15 23.84 -18.81
CA PRO A 54 6.29 24.62 -17.91
C PRO A 54 6.38 26.13 -18.19
N PRO A 55 5.27 26.90 -18.03
CA PRO A 55 5.27 28.36 -18.26
C PRO A 55 5.88 29.15 -17.10
N PHE A 56 6.53 28.50 -16.18
CA PHE A 56 7.24 29.03 -15.01
C PHE A 56 8.52 28.23 -14.79
N ASP A 57 9.46 28.81 -14.05
CA ASP A 57 10.69 28.13 -13.67
C ASP A 57 10.42 26.99 -12.69
N VAL A 58 11.21 25.90 -12.80
CA VAL A 58 11.17 24.68 -11.97
C VAL A 58 12.52 24.37 -11.32
N GLY A 59 13.45 25.32 -11.39
CA GLY A 59 14.81 25.22 -10.84
C GLY A 59 14.87 25.29 -9.31
N PRO A 60 16.10 25.31 -8.77
CA PRO A 60 16.31 25.21 -7.32
C PRO A 60 15.82 26.43 -6.52
N ASP A 61 15.66 27.60 -7.14
CA ASP A 61 15.15 28.80 -6.47
C ASP A 61 13.62 28.90 -6.40
N VAL A 62 12.93 27.87 -6.94
CA VAL A 62 11.47 27.82 -7.00
C VAL A 62 10.91 26.75 -6.10
N LEU A 63 9.93 27.09 -5.27
CA LEU A 63 9.10 26.16 -4.53
C LEU A 63 7.79 25.94 -5.29
N PHE A 64 7.59 24.73 -5.81
CA PHE A 64 6.30 24.31 -6.38
C PHE A 64 5.40 23.77 -5.26
N VAL A 65 4.15 24.22 -5.22
CA VAL A 65 3.17 23.87 -4.20
C VAL A 65 1.89 23.36 -4.84
N ALA A 66 1.40 22.19 -4.39
CA ALA A 66 0.12 21.64 -4.81
C ALA A 66 -0.50 20.78 -3.69
N TYR A 67 -1.81 20.51 -3.80
CA TYR A 67 -2.50 19.60 -2.89
C TYR A 67 -2.60 18.23 -3.53
N SER A 68 -2.00 17.19 -2.90
CA SER A 68 -1.80 15.86 -3.51
C SER A 68 -0.93 15.92 -4.77
N ALA A 69 0.19 16.59 -4.67
CA ALA A 69 1.08 16.97 -5.77
C ALA A 69 1.50 15.84 -6.75
N TRP A 70 1.23 14.56 -6.42
CA TRP A 70 1.39 13.44 -7.35
C TRP A 70 0.47 13.58 -8.58
N ALA A 71 -0.71 14.19 -8.43
CA ALA A 71 -1.64 14.39 -9.54
C ALA A 71 -1.08 15.38 -10.55
N GLU A 72 -0.57 16.53 -10.07
CA GLU A 72 0.11 17.52 -10.88
C GLU A 72 1.36 16.97 -11.54
N MET A 73 2.17 16.20 -10.79
CA MET A 73 3.36 15.55 -11.36
C MET A 73 3.00 14.49 -12.41
N THR A 74 1.85 13.85 -12.31
CA THR A 74 1.36 12.97 -13.38
C THR A 74 1.00 13.79 -14.63
N CYS A 75 0.39 14.97 -14.47
CA CYS A 75 0.17 15.90 -15.58
C CYS A 75 1.48 16.39 -16.21
N PHE A 76 2.47 16.76 -15.40
CA PHE A 76 3.82 17.09 -15.89
C PHE A 76 4.41 15.94 -16.73
N LYS A 77 4.29 14.70 -16.23
CA LYS A 77 4.79 13.51 -16.94
C LYS A 77 4.14 13.33 -18.32
N VAL A 78 2.81 13.46 -18.42
CA VAL A 78 2.11 13.27 -19.70
C VAL A 78 2.32 14.43 -20.66
N LEU A 79 2.59 15.66 -20.16
CA LEU A 79 2.97 16.83 -20.95
C LEU A 79 4.45 16.80 -21.39
N GLY A 80 5.25 15.86 -20.87
CA GLY A 80 6.69 15.79 -21.16
C GLY A 80 7.51 16.88 -20.46
N TRP A 81 6.96 17.51 -19.41
CA TRP A 81 7.62 18.56 -18.66
C TRP A 81 8.60 18.02 -17.64
N SER A 82 9.68 18.77 -17.40
CA SER A 82 10.60 18.50 -16.29
C SER A 82 9.93 18.76 -14.95
N PHE A 83 10.15 17.85 -13.98
CA PHE A 83 9.61 18.04 -12.63
C PHE A 83 10.32 19.19 -11.89
N PRO A 84 9.59 19.93 -11.05
CA PRO A 84 10.18 20.93 -10.18
C PRO A 84 11.25 20.34 -9.25
N THR A 85 12.34 21.09 -9.02
CA THR A 85 13.39 20.66 -8.09
C THR A 85 12.84 20.47 -6.69
N HIS A 86 12.08 21.46 -6.20
CA HIS A 86 11.50 21.46 -4.87
C HIS A 86 9.97 21.48 -4.94
N ILE A 87 9.34 20.50 -4.29
CA ILE A 87 7.88 20.37 -4.21
C ILE A 87 7.45 20.38 -2.75
N PHE A 88 6.44 21.17 -2.44
CA PHE A 88 5.73 21.16 -1.17
C PHE A 88 4.35 20.53 -1.39
N ASP A 89 4.22 19.26 -1.08
CA ASP A 89 2.94 18.55 -1.13
C ASP A 89 2.11 18.87 0.12
N GLN A 90 1.12 19.72 -0.04
CA GLN A 90 0.25 20.17 1.04
C GLN A 90 -0.57 19.04 1.68
N HIS A 91 -0.88 18.00 0.90
CA HIS A 91 -1.56 16.82 1.43
C HIS A 91 -0.65 16.06 2.40
N THR A 92 0.61 15.82 2.03
CA THR A 92 1.60 15.19 2.90
C THR A 92 1.83 16.04 4.16
N ALA A 93 1.90 17.37 4.03
CA ALA A 93 1.99 18.27 5.17
C ALA A 93 0.77 18.14 6.12
N TYR A 94 -0.44 18.06 5.56
CA TYR A 94 -1.66 17.84 6.35
C TYR A 94 -1.69 16.48 7.03
N LEU A 95 -1.25 15.41 6.31
CA LEU A 95 -1.15 14.07 6.89
C LEU A 95 -0.21 14.04 8.10
N ALA A 96 0.98 14.63 7.96
CA ALA A 96 1.97 14.72 9.03
C ALA A 96 1.44 15.50 10.24
N ALA A 97 0.88 16.70 10.00
CA ALA A 97 0.33 17.55 11.05
C ALA A 97 -0.89 16.93 11.74
N SER A 98 -1.71 16.12 11.05
CA SER A 98 -2.92 15.49 11.59
C SER A 98 -2.74 14.05 12.07
N ASN A 99 -1.52 13.50 12.03
CA ASN A 99 -1.26 12.13 12.45
C ASN A 99 -1.31 12.00 13.98
N VAL A 100 -2.47 11.62 14.50
CA VAL A 100 -2.73 11.49 15.94
C VAL A 100 -3.26 10.09 16.22
N LEU A 101 -2.66 9.42 17.21
CA LEU A 101 -3.23 8.21 17.80
C LEU A 101 -4.31 8.62 18.80
N PRO A 102 -5.58 8.36 18.49
CA PRO A 102 -6.68 8.74 19.39
C PRO A 102 -6.69 7.90 20.67
N PRO A 103 -7.48 8.26 21.68
CA PRO A 103 -7.75 7.42 22.82
C PRO A 103 -8.25 6.05 22.37
N HIS A 104 -7.86 4.99 23.08
CA HIS A 104 -8.33 3.64 22.79
C HIS A 104 -9.79 3.53 23.25
N ASP A 105 -10.70 3.49 22.30
CA ASP A 105 -12.11 3.18 22.53
C ASP A 105 -12.44 1.94 21.70
N PRO A 106 -12.68 0.78 22.36
CA PRO A 106 -13.01 -0.46 21.65
C PRO A 106 -14.38 -0.39 20.94
N ASP A 107 -15.24 0.55 21.32
CA ASP A 107 -16.63 0.65 20.83
C ASP A 107 -16.79 1.67 19.69
N GLU A 108 -15.78 2.51 19.45
CA GLU A 108 -15.85 3.54 18.42
C GLU A 108 -15.48 3.03 17.03
N VAL A 109 -16.47 2.77 16.19
CA VAL A 109 -16.25 2.61 14.73
C VAL A 109 -15.98 3.99 14.13
N ARG A 110 -14.71 4.41 14.16
CA ARG A 110 -14.29 5.72 13.64
C ARG A 110 -14.37 5.75 12.13
N LYS A 111 -15.17 6.66 11.60
CA LYS A 111 -15.04 7.09 10.21
C LYS A 111 -13.66 7.74 10.06
N LYS A 112 -12.79 7.14 9.23
CA LYS A 112 -11.50 7.77 8.90
C LYS A 112 -11.77 9.19 8.39
N PRO A 113 -11.10 10.22 8.93
CA PRO A 113 -11.29 11.58 8.45
C PRO A 113 -10.97 11.62 6.95
N ARG A 114 -11.82 12.29 6.20
CA ARG A 114 -11.54 12.57 4.80
C ARG A 114 -10.32 13.49 4.74
N LYS A 115 -9.51 13.35 3.69
CA LYS A 115 -8.21 14.03 3.58
C LYS A 115 -8.10 14.83 2.28
N ARG A 116 -9.22 15.39 1.80
CA ARG A 116 -9.29 16.25 0.61
C ARG A 116 -8.94 17.69 0.98
N LEU A 117 -8.66 18.54 -0.01
CA LEU A 117 -8.34 19.96 0.19
C LEU A 117 -9.36 20.69 1.08
N PRO A 118 -10.69 20.55 0.90
CA PRO A 118 -11.67 21.15 1.81
C PRO A 118 -11.55 20.68 3.26
N ASP A 119 -11.17 19.42 3.48
CA ASP A 119 -11.02 18.87 4.83
C ASP A 119 -9.79 19.46 5.53
N ALA A 120 -8.67 19.64 4.79
CA ALA A 120 -7.49 20.33 5.28
C ALA A 120 -7.81 21.81 5.57
N CYS A 121 -8.46 22.52 4.65
CA CYS A 121 -8.87 23.91 4.86
C CYS A 121 -9.73 24.07 6.13
N ARG A 122 -10.69 23.18 6.35
CA ARG A 122 -11.51 23.17 7.57
C ARG A 122 -10.66 22.95 8.82
N ALA A 123 -9.73 22.00 8.78
CA ALA A 123 -8.84 21.69 9.91
C ALA A 123 -7.95 22.88 10.30
N TYR A 124 -7.53 23.70 9.32
CA TYR A 124 -6.75 24.91 9.54
C TYR A 124 -7.62 26.19 9.72
N GLY A 125 -8.93 26.05 9.92
CA GLY A 125 -9.84 27.18 10.17
C GLY A 125 -10.06 28.12 8.99
N ILE A 126 -9.76 27.68 7.76
CA ILE A 126 -9.95 28.46 6.54
C ILE A 126 -11.43 28.40 6.14
N LYS A 127 -12.07 29.57 5.97
CA LYS A 127 -13.47 29.71 5.56
C LYS A 127 -13.58 30.00 4.05
N GLY A 128 -14.76 29.82 3.48
CA GLY A 128 -15.07 30.19 2.09
C GLY A 128 -15.00 29.05 1.07
N TRP A 129 -14.60 27.85 1.50
CA TRP A 129 -14.62 26.63 0.68
C TRP A 129 -16.05 26.04 0.50
N GLU A 130 -17.01 26.49 1.33
CA GLU A 130 -18.40 25.99 1.35
C GLU A 130 -19.24 26.46 0.15
N ARG A 131 -18.77 27.46 -0.57
CA ARG A 131 -19.53 28.15 -1.64
C ARG A 131 -19.53 27.43 -2.98
N ILE A 132 -18.78 26.32 -3.12
CA ILE A 132 -18.60 25.63 -4.38
C ILE A 132 -19.23 24.25 -4.25
N ASP A 133 -20.17 23.92 -5.13
CA ASP A 133 -20.63 22.55 -5.32
C ASP A 133 -19.54 21.73 -6.05
N LYS A 134 -18.50 21.37 -5.26
CA LYS A 134 -17.30 20.68 -5.76
C LYS A 134 -17.60 19.25 -6.20
N GLY A 135 -18.70 18.66 -5.77
CA GLY A 135 -18.99 17.24 -6.03
C GLY A 135 -19.30 16.98 -7.50
N ALA A 136 -20.29 17.66 -8.03
CA ALA A 136 -20.80 17.42 -9.37
C ALA A 136 -19.82 17.87 -10.47
N ILE A 137 -19.20 19.05 -10.31
CA ILE A 137 -18.26 19.57 -11.32
C ILE A 137 -16.98 18.73 -11.41
N ALA A 138 -16.41 18.30 -10.28
CA ALA A 138 -15.23 17.46 -10.25
C ALA A 138 -15.49 16.08 -10.90
N GLU A 139 -16.67 15.49 -10.66
CA GLU A 139 -17.08 14.23 -11.27
C GLU A 139 -17.26 14.38 -12.78
N ASP A 140 -17.95 15.43 -13.23
CA ASP A 140 -18.16 15.70 -14.65
C ASP A 140 -16.83 15.97 -15.39
N ILE A 141 -15.89 16.69 -14.77
CA ILE A 141 -14.55 16.89 -15.34
C ILE A 141 -13.83 15.55 -15.46
N GLY A 142 -13.74 14.78 -14.36
CA GLY A 142 -13.04 13.50 -14.33
C GLY A 142 -13.57 12.48 -15.33
N GLU A 143 -14.87 12.49 -15.60
CA GLU A 143 -15.54 11.63 -16.58
C GLU A 143 -15.62 12.21 -18.01
N GLY A 144 -14.94 13.31 -18.29
CA GLY A 144 -14.92 13.94 -19.62
C GLY A 144 -16.19 14.70 -20.00
N ARG A 145 -17.10 14.97 -19.05
CA ARG A 145 -18.35 15.69 -19.27
C ARG A 145 -18.23 17.21 -18.99
N TRP A 146 -17.01 17.73 -18.88
CA TRP A 146 -16.71 19.14 -18.57
C TRP A 146 -17.38 20.16 -19.50
N ALA A 147 -17.67 19.78 -20.76
CA ALA A 147 -18.34 20.65 -21.74
C ALA A 147 -19.71 21.15 -21.26
N LYS A 148 -20.38 20.45 -20.32
CA LYS A 148 -21.62 20.90 -19.70
C LYS A 148 -21.47 22.22 -18.94
N HIS A 149 -20.26 22.48 -18.43
CA HIS A 149 -19.96 23.65 -17.59
C HIS A 149 -19.31 24.78 -18.39
N GLY A 150 -18.65 24.45 -19.51
CA GLY A 150 -17.91 25.38 -20.34
C GLY A 150 -16.50 25.70 -19.80
N ARG A 151 -15.62 26.14 -20.70
CA ARG A 151 -14.18 26.40 -20.44
C ARG A 151 -13.96 27.34 -19.24
N GLU A 152 -14.66 28.47 -19.22
CA GLU A 152 -14.44 29.48 -18.16
C GLU A 152 -14.81 28.96 -16.76
N ARG A 153 -15.89 28.20 -16.67
CA ARG A 153 -16.31 27.62 -15.39
C ARG A 153 -15.32 26.58 -14.87
N VAL A 154 -14.70 25.79 -15.76
CA VAL A 154 -13.62 24.86 -15.38
C VAL A 154 -12.39 25.62 -14.89
N PHE A 155 -12.02 26.73 -15.54
CA PHE A 155 -10.95 27.60 -15.06
C PHE A 155 -11.24 28.20 -13.68
N GLU A 156 -12.46 28.74 -13.47
CA GLU A 156 -12.86 29.28 -12.17
C GLU A 156 -12.76 28.22 -11.06
N TYR A 157 -13.13 26.98 -11.36
CA TYR A 157 -13.05 25.86 -10.43
C TYR A 157 -11.59 25.54 -10.07
N CYS A 158 -10.72 25.37 -11.05
CA CYS A 158 -9.29 25.15 -10.89
C CYS A 158 -8.62 26.32 -10.12
N GLU A 159 -8.92 27.57 -10.49
CA GLU A 159 -8.37 28.76 -9.83
C GLU A 159 -8.81 28.87 -8.37
N GLU A 160 -10.02 28.44 -8.03
CA GLU A 160 -10.47 28.42 -6.64
C GLU A 160 -9.65 27.44 -5.79
N ASP A 161 -9.27 26.28 -6.34
CA ASP A 161 -8.41 25.33 -5.64
C ASP A 161 -6.99 25.91 -5.44
N VAL A 162 -6.46 26.65 -6.42
CA VAL A 162 -5.20 27.40 -6.26
C VAL A 162 -5.33 28.47 -5.15
N ARG A 163 -6.41 29.25 -5.11
CA ARG A 163 -6.64 30.27 -4.05
C ARG A 163 -6.71 29.62 -2.66
N MET A 164 -7.42 28.48 -2.54
CA MET A 164 -7.49 27.74 -1.28
C MET A 164 -6.11 27.18 -0.90
N SER A 165 -5.34 26.68 -1.85
CA SER A 165 -3.99 26.17 -1.64
C SER A 165 -3.03 27.26 -1.17
N VAL A 166 -3.09 28.48 -1.70
CA VAL A 166 -2.31 29.62 -1.18
C VAL A 166 -2.65 29.93 0.28
N ARG A 167 -3.94 29.94 0.64
CA ARG A 167 -4.38 30.18 2.02
C ARG A 167 -3.96 29.06 2.95
N LEU A 168 -4.05 27.80 2.46
CA LEU A 168 -3.63 26.62 3.20
C LEU A 168 -2.10 26.63 3.42
N LEU A 169 -1.29 26.98 2.41
CA LEU A 169 0.15 27.12 2.56
C LEU A 169 0.51 28.06 3.70
N ARG A 170 -0.06 29.27 3.70
CA ARG A 170 0.17 30.25 4.77
C ARG A 170 -0.22 29.72 6.14
N ALA A 171 -1.31 28.95 6.23
CA ALA A 171 -1.76 28.36 7.49
C ALA A 171 -0.86 27.19 7.92
N GLN A 172 -0.42 26.34 7.00
CA GLN A 172 0.50 25.23 7.28
C GLN A 172 1.86 25.73 7.78
N LEU A 173 2.37 26.83 7.21
CA LEU A 173 3.65 27.41 7.64
C LEU A 173 3.57 28.03 9.04
N ARG A 174 2.44 28.66 9.40
CA ARG A 174 2.24 29.25 10.73
C ARG A 174 1.84 28.24 11.81
N GLY A 175 1.23 27.14 11.41
CA GLY A 175 0.51 26.22 12.28
C GLY A 175 -0.88 26.74 12.66
N HIS A 176 -1.64 25.89 13.36
CA HIS A 176 -2.98 26.15 13.88
C HIS A 176 -3.15 25.41 15.21
N PRO A 177 -4.01 25.83 16.15
CA PRO A 177 -4.25 25.05 17.36
C PRO A 177 -4.51 23.57 17.10
N GLY A 178 -3.65 22.71 17.66
CA GLY A 178 -3.67 21.27 17.41
C GLY A 178 -2.97 20.77 16.12
N LEU A 179 -2.52 21.67 15.24
CA LEU A 179 -1.76 21.33 14.03
C LEU A 179 -0.43 22.12 14.04
N PRO A 180 0.72 21.47 14.24
CA PRO A 180 2.01 22.16 14.31
C PRO A 180 2.36 22.83 12.96
N PRO A 181 3.25 23.85 12.97
CA PRO A 181 3.83 24.38 11.76
C PRO A 181 4.48 23.30 10.92
N ALA A 182 4.43 23.47 9.60
CA ALA A 182 5.05 22.56 8.65
C ALA A 182 6.58 22.61 8.76
N ASP A 183 7.22 21.46 8.89
CA ASP A 183 8.66 21.30 8.75
C ASP A 183 8.99 21.24 7.25
N VAL A 184 9.38 22.38 6.69
CA VAL A 184 9.56 22.56 5.24
C VAL A 184 10.66 21.64 4.71
N GLU A 185 11.82 21.56 5.37
CA GLU A 185 12.94 20.75 4.93
C GLU A 185 12.54 19.28 4.83
N ARG A 186 11.90 18.76 5.86
CA ARG A 186 11.41 17.39 5.91
C ARG A 186 10.33 17.12 4.85
N LEU A 187 9.44 18.10 4.64
CA LEU A 187 8.39 17.99 3.62
C LEU A 187 8.94 17.98 2.20
N LEU A 188 9.99 18.75 1.91
CA LEU A 188 10.67 18.70 0.61
C LEU A 188 11.24 17.30 0.35
N TYR A 189 11.88 16.68 1.36
CA TYR A 189 12.35 15.31 1.26
C TYR A 189 11.19 14.31 1.02
N TRP A 190 10.12 14.40 1.79
CA TRP A 190 8.97 13.49 1.62
C TRP A 190 8.22 13.72 0.31
N SER A 191 8.16 14.96 -0.20
CA SER A 191 7.48 15.27 -1.46
C SER A 191 8.21 14.72 -2.69
N ASN A 192 9.52 14.47 -2.64
CA ASN A 192 10.21 13.72 -3.68
C ASN A 192 9.60 12.32 -3.85
N TYR A 193 9.24 11.69 -2.73
CA TYR A 193 8.52 10.42 -2.75
C TYR A 193 7.04 10.59 -3.10
N SER A 194 6.27 11.37 -2.30
CA SER A 194 4.81 11.42 -2.40
C SER A 194 4.30 12.07 -3.68
N ALA A 195 5.09 12.94 -4.31
CA ALA A 195 4.74 13.58 -5.56
C ALA A 195 5.44 12.93 -6.77
N LYS A 196 6.78 13.03 -6.85
CA LYS A 196 7.52 12.60 -8.05
C LYS A 196 7.47 11.08 -8.26
N CYS A 197 7.89 10.29 -7.25
CA CYS A 197 7.94 8.84 -7.42
C CYS A 197 6.55 8.24 -7.58
N VAL A 198 5.56 8.70 -6.80
CA VAL A 198 4.17 8.21 -6.92
C VAL A 198 3.60 8.51 -8.30
N ALA A 199 3.83 9.69 -8.87
CA ALA A 199 3.40 10.02 -10.23
C ALA A 199 4.03 9.09 -11.29
N LEU A 200 5.32 8.81 -11.18
CA LEU A 200 6.01 7.88 -12.09
C LEU A 200 5.44 6.46 -11.98
N ILE A 201 5.22 5.97 -10.76
CA ILE A 201 4.63 4.65 -10.48
C ILE A 201 3.22 4.56 -11.04
N GLN A 202 2.39 5.56 -10.80
CA GLN A 202 1.02 5.65 -11.31
C GLN A 202 1.00 5.68 -12.85
N ALA A 203 1.90 6.43 -13.47
CA ALA A 203 2.01 6.47 -14.93
C ALA A 203 2.44 5.11 -15.51
N ARG A 204 3.35 4.40 -14.83
CA ARG A 204 3.86 3.09 -15.29
C ARG A 204 2.81 1.98 -15.22
N GLY A 205 2.20 1.77 -14.07
CA GLY A 205 1.20 0.74 -13.84
C GLY A 205 1.73 -0.69 -13.90
N ILE A 206 0.85 -1.67 -13.68
CA ILE A 206 1.14 -3.12 -13.63
C ILE A 206 0.64 -3.77 -14.92
N PRO A 207 1.48 -4.50 -15.69
CA PRO A 207 1.03 -5.16 -16.90
C PRO A 207 0.08 -6.32 -16.58
N ILE A 208 -1.05 -6.38 -17.31
CA ILE A 208 -2.11 -7.38 -17.15
C ILE A 208 -2.30 -8.14 -18.47
N ASP A 209 -2.44 -9.46 -18.37
CA ASP A 209 -2.89 -10.28 -19.48
C ASP A 209 -4.35 -9.97 -19.82
N MET A 210 -4.54 -9.03 -20.74
CA MET A 210 -5.86 -8.57 -21.15
C MET A 210 -6.67 -9.64 -21.87
N ALA A 211 -6.02 -10.54 -22.59
CA ALA A 211 -6.70 -11.64 -23.27
C ALA A 211 -7.36 -12.58 -22.24
N LEU A 212 -6.58 -13.00 -21.25
CA LEU A 212 -7.10 -13.84 -20.18
C LEU A 212 -8.09 -13.10 -19.28
N TRP A 213 -7.83 -11.83 -18.95
CA TRP A 213 -8.76 -11.02 -18.15
C TRP A 213 -10.15 -10.94 -18.80
N ASN A 214 -10.21 -10.61 -20.08
CA ASN A 214 -11.46 -10.52 -20.83
C ASN A 214 -12.16 -11.88 -20.91
N LEU A 215 -11.39 -12.95 -21.14
CA LEU A 215 -11.92 -14.30 -21.21
C LEU A 215 -12.59 -14.71 -19.88
N VAL A 216 -11.98 -14.37 -18.73
CA VAL A 216 -12.59 -14.60 -17.41
C VAL A 216 -13.85 -13.75 -17.23
N GLN A 217 -13.87 -12.49 -17.69
CA GLN A 217 -15.05 -11.64 -17.57
C GLN A 217 -16.21 -12.12 -18.47
N GLU A 218 -15.93 -12.59 -19.67
CA GLU A 218 -16.91 -13.15 -20.61
C GLU A 218 -17.50 -14.47 -20.08
N ASN A 219 -16.69 -15.31 -19.40
CA ASN A 219 -17.09 -16.60 -18.85
C ASN A 219 -17.30 -16.58 -17.33
N LYS A 220 -17.57 -15.41 -16.77
CA LYS A 220 -17.65 -15.15 -15.34
C LYS A 220 -18.57 -16.12 -14.59
N GLY A 221 -19.73 -16.46 -15.14
CA GLY A 221 -20.68 -17.37 -14.51
C GLY A 221 -20.09 -18.77 -14.27
N VAL A 222 -19.39 -19.32 -15.28
CA VAL A 222 -18.75 -20.65 -15.18
C VAL A 222 -17.61 -20.62 -14.17
N VAL A 223 -16.78 -19.57 -14.22
CA VAL A 223 -15.67 -19.40 -13.26
C VAL A 223 -16.18 -19.29 -11.84
N ILE A 224 -17.23 -18.52 -11.58
CA ILE A 224 -17.85 -18.40 -10.26
C ILE A 224 -18.39 -19.76 -9.79
N SER A 225 -19.15 -20.45 -10.63
CA SER A 225 -19.73 -21.76 -10.29
C SER A 225 -18.66 -22.76 -9.88
N GLU A 226 -17.55 -22.84 -10.63
CA GLU A 226 -16.47 -23.78 -10.33
C GLU A 226 -15.69 -23.39 -9.06
N LEU A 227 -15.47 -22.09 -8.82
CA LEU A 227 -14.87 -21.60 -7.59
C LEU A 227 -15.75 -21.91 -6.36
N LEU A 228 -17.06 -21.70 -6.46
CA LEU A 228 -18.01 -22.06 -5.40
C LEU A 228 -17.98 -23.56 -5.14
N ARG A 229 -18.05 -24.39 -6.19
CA ARG A 229 -17.99 -25.84 -6.07
C ARG A 229 -16.73 -26.33 -5.34
N ARG A 230 -15.59 -25.66 -5.54
CA ARG A 230 -14.30 -26.09 -4.99
C ARG A 230 -14.02 -25.57 -3.59
N PHE A 231 -14.44 -24.34 -3.27
CA PHE A 231 -13.98 -23.64 -2.08
C PHE A 231 -15.10 -23.22 -1.11
N ASP A 232 -16.36 -23.30 -1.49
CA ASP A 232 -17.47 -23.13 -0.54
C ASP A 232 -17.74 -24.46 0.16
N PRO A 233 -17.43 -24.59 1.47
CA PRO A 233 -17.64 -25.83 2.20
C PRO A 233 -19.11 -26.22 2.37
N SER A 234 -20.03 -25.33 2.04
CA SER A 234 -21.47 -25.55 2.08
C SER A 234 -22.11 -25.71 0.69
N HIS A 235 -21.29 -25.72 -0.38
CA HIS A 235 -21.79 -25.76 -1.75
C HIS A 235 -22.70 -26.99 -2.00
N GLY A 236 -23.82 -26.74 -2.70
CA GLY A 236 -24.81 -27.79 -3.00
C GLY A 236 -25.81 -28.08 -1.87
N SER A 237 -25.69 -27.44 -0.71
CA SER A 237 -26.73 -27.47 0.34
C SER A 237 -27.74 -26.34 0.14
N GLU A 238 -28.95 -26.50 0.70
CA GLU A 238 -29.98 -25.44 0.70
C GLU A 238 -29.49 -24.15 1.37
N ASP A 239 -28.55 -24.29 2.31
CA ASP A 239 -27.95 -23.19 3.07
C ASP A 239 -26.53 -22.86 2.61
N SER A 240 -26.24 -22.95 1.31
CA SER A 240 -24.94 -22.52 0.74
C SER A 240 -24.63 -21.10 1.16
N ILE A 241 -23.41 -20.84 1.67
CA ILE A 241 -22.96 -19.51 2.15
C ILE A 241 -23.07 -18.47 1.04
N TYR A 242 -22.85 -18.88 -0.19
CA TYR A 242 -22.95 -18.04 -1.37
C TYR A 242 -24.21 -18.32 -2.20
N THR A 243 -24.73 -17.29 -2.87
CA THR A 243 -25.68 -17.49 -3.97
C THR A 243 -24.96 -18.03 -5.21
N PRO A 244 -25.68 -18.60 -6.19
CA PRO A 244 -25.07 -19.07 -7.45
C PRO A 244 -24.29 -17.95 -8.20
N GLU A 245 -24.67 -16.69 -8.02
CA GLU A 245 -24.00 -15.52 -8.62
C GLU A 245 -22.78 -15.05 -7.82
N GLY A 246 -22.44 -15.73 -6.70
CA GLY A 246 -21.29 -15.42 -5.87
C GLY A 246 -21.51 -14.33 -4.82
N ALA A 247 -22.77 -14.07 -4.42
CA ALA A 247 -23.06 -13.14 -3.34
C ALA A 247 -22.97 -13.85 -1.97
N TRP A 248 -22.25 -13.23 -1.03
CA TRP A 248 -22.06 -13.71 0.34
C TRP A 248 -23.27 -13.42 1.22
N SER A 249 -23.61 -14.35 2.14
CA SER A 249 -24.62 -14.17 3.19
C SER A 249 -24.02 -14.39 4.58
N ASP A 250 -24.01 -13.33 5.42
CA ASP A 250 -23.60 -13.40 6.83
C ASP A 250 -24.44 -14.39 7.62
N GLU A 251 -25.76 -14.42 7.35
CA GLU A 251 -26.71 -15.30 8.03
C GLU A 251 -26.44 -16.78 7.73
N ARG A 252 -26.25 -17.13 6.44
CA ARG A 252 -25.94 -18.52 6.04
C ARG A 252 -24.56 -18.93 6.55
N PHE A 253 -23.61 -18.02 6.60
CA PHE A 253 -22.31 -18.31 7.20
C PHE A 253 -22.43 -18.61 8.71
N GLU A 254 -23.24 -17.85 9.44
CA GLU A 254 -23.52 -18.12 10.86
C GLU A 254 -24.17 -19.49 11.06
N GLN A 255 -25.15 -19.84 10.22
CA GLN A 255 -25.78 -21.18 10.26
C GLN A 255 -24.77 -22.29 9.98
N TRP A 256 -23.88 -22.09 9.01
CA TRP A 256 -22.82 -23.06 8.72
C TRP A 256 -21.87 -23.22 9.91
N LEU A 257 -21.45 -22.14 10.57
CA LEU A 257 -20.62 -22.21 11.79
C LEU A 257 -21.30 -22.99 12.91
N ILE A 258 -22.59 -22.78 13.14
CA ILE A 258 -23.39 -23.50 14.15
C ILE A 258 -23.43 -24.99 13.83
N ARG A 259 -23.75 -25.37 12.60
CA ARG A 259 -23.83 -26.78 12.16
C ARG A 259 -22.52 -27.53 12.25
N THR A 260 -21.43 -26.85 11.98
CA THR A 260 -20.07 -27.44 12.02
C THR A 260 -19.45 -27.38 13.41
N GLY A 261 -20.17 -26.87 14.41
CA GLY A 261 -19.69 -26.81 15.80
C GLY A 261 -18.60 -25.76 16.05
N VAL A 262 -18.47 -24.77 15.17
CA VAL A 262 -17.49 -23.67 15.34
C VAL A 262 -18.08 -22.61 16.25
N ALA A 263 -18.08 -22.86 17.56
CA ALA A 263 -18.73 -22.01 18.56
C ALA A 263 -18.03 -20.67 18.82
N ALA A 264 -16.76 -20.50 18.45
CA ALA A 264 -15.90 -19.40 18.90
C ALA A 264 -15.47 -18.44 17.75
N TRP A 265 -16.33 -18.20 16.77
CA TRP A 265 -16.03 -17.22 15.73
C TRP A 265 -15.95 -15.80 16.31
N PRO A 266 -14.92 -14.97 15.94
CA PRO A 266 -14.82 -13.60 16.40
C PRO A 266 -16.06 -12.77 16.07
N ARG A 267 -16.51 -11.94 17.03
CA ARG A 267 -17.66 -11.04 16.84
C ARG A 267 -17.26 -9.60 17.06
N LEU A 268 -17.95 -8.70 16.37
CA LEU A 268 -17.92 -7.27 16.63
C LEU A 268 -18.67 -6.96 17.91
N ASN A 269 -18.47 -5.78 18.49
CA ASN A 269 -19.20 -5.32 19.68
C ASN A 269 -20.73 -5.26 19.45
N SER A 270 -21.15 -5.10 18.19
CA SER A 270 -22.57 -5.18 17.81
C SER A 270 -23.17 -6.60 17.89
N GLY A 271 -22.39 -7.61 18.25
CA GLY A 271 -22.78 -9.02 18.24
C GLY A 271 -22.70 -9.70 16.85
N ARG A 272 -22.53 -8.94 15.77
CA ARG A 272 -22.38 -9.50 14.41
C ARG A 272 -21.05 -10.26 14.28
N LEU A 273 -21.00 -11.25 13.38
CA LEU A 273 -19.75 -11.93 13.05
C LEU A 273 -18.73 -10.91 12.51
N ASN A 274 -17.51 -10.99 13.01
CA ASN A 274 -16.40 -10.27 12.40
C ASN A 274 -15.91 -11.07 11.18
N ILE A 275 -16.13 -10.53 9.99
CA ILE A 275 -15.78 -11.15 8.71
C ILE A 275 -14.59 -10.46 8.03
N ASP A 276 -13.74 -9.75 8.78
CA ASP A 276 -12.50 -9.22 8.25
C ASP A 276 -11.44 -10.33 8.05
N SER A 277 -10.40 -10.00 7.28
CA SER A 277 -9.34 -10.97 6.98
C SER A 277 -8.59 -11.46 8.21
N ASP A 278 -8.51 -10.67 9.27
CA ASP A 278 -7.82 -11.07 10.51
C ASP A 278 -8.66 -12.08 11.29
N ALA A 279 -9.98 -11.93 11.31
CA ALA A 279 -10.88 -12.91 11.90
C ALA A 279 -10.79 -14.27 11.17
N PHE A 280 -10.76 -14.26 9.82
CA PHE A 280 -10.55 -15.49 9.05
C PHE A 280 -9.20 -16.14 9.36
N ARG A 281 -8.11 -15.38 9.39
CA ARG A 281 -6.76 -15.90 9.67
C ARG A 281 -6.65 -16.54 11.05
N LEU A 282 -7.33 -15.99 12.05
CA LEU A 282 -7.38 -16.58 13.41
C LEU A 282 -8.04 -17.97 13.40
N MET A 283 -8.90 -18.24 12.43
CA MET A 283 -9.71 -19.44 12.33
C MET A 283 -9.22 -20.45 11.27
N TYR A 284 -8.02 -20.25 10.69
CA TYR A 284 -7.44 -21.17 9.69
C TYR A 284 -7.18 -22.59 10.20
N HIS A 285 -7.20 -22.80 11.51
CA HIS A 285 -7.17 -24.15 12.10
C HIS A 285 -8.46 -24.94 11.88
N VAL A 286 -9.56 -24.27 11.49
CA VAL A 286 -10.84 -24.91 11.16
C VAL A 286 -10.81 -25.34 9.70
N PRO A 287 -11.08 -26.63 9.39
CA PRO A 287 -11.10 -27.12 8.01
C PRO A 287 -12.04 -26.30 7.10
N GLY A 288 -11.57 -25.96 5.92
CA GLY A 288 -12.33 -25.21 4.92
C GLY A 288 -12.27 -23.68 5.05
N ILE A 289 -11.92 -23.12 6.21
CA ILE A 289 -11.94 -21.65 6.43
C ILE A 289 -10.88 -20.93 5.58
N GLU A 290 -9.68 -21.49 5.40
CA GLU A 290 -8.67 -20.86 4.55
C GLU A 290 -9.14 -20.80 3.08
N GLY A 291 -9.73 -21.87 2.57
CA GLY A 291 -10.33 -21.91 1.24
C GLY A 291 -11.50 -20.95 1.08
N LEU A 292 -12.37 -20.87 2.08
CA LEU A 292 -13.51 -19.95 2.10
C LEU A 292 -13.05 -18.49 2.11
N HIS A 293 -12.01 -18.15 2.86
CA HIS A 293 -11.40 -16.81 2.85
C HIS A 293 -10.81 -16.47 1.49
N ALA A 294 -10.06 -17.41 0.90
CA ALA A 294 -9.50 -17.26 -0.44
C ALA A 294 -10.60 -17.05 -1.50
N LEU A 295 -11.70 -17.82 -1.41
CA LEU A 295 -12.86 -17.67 -2.27
C LEU A 295 -13.48 -16.27 -2.17
N ARG A 296 -13.69 -15.80 -0.94
CA ARG A 296 -14.29 -14.48 -0.67
C ARG A 296 -13.49 -13.34 -1.28
N ASP A 297 -12.16 -13.36 -1.09
CA ASP A 297 -11.27 -12.36 -1.65
C ASP A 297 -11.22 -12.44 -3.18
N SER A 298 -11.25 -13.67 -3.75
CA SER A 298 -11.22 -13.89 -5.20
C SER A 298 -12.52 -13.48 -5.88
N LEU A 299 -13.67 -13.85 -5.32
CA LEU A 299 -14.97 -13.41 -5.85
C LEU A 299 -15.15 -11.90 -5.72
N GLY A 300 -14.68 -11.30 -4.63
CA GLY A 300 -14.63 -9.84 -4.48
C GLY A 300 -13.86 -9.18 -5.63
N PHE A 301 -12.76 -9.77 -6.06
CA PHE A 301 -11.94 -9.30 -7.17
C PHE A 301 -12.61 -9.54 -8.54
N ILE A 302 -13.08 -10.74 -8.82
CA ILE A 302 -13.68 -11.11 -10.12
C ILE A 302 -15.03 -10.42 -10.34
N VAL A 303 -15.87 -10.32 -9.29
CA VAL A 303 -17.25 -9.85 -9.39
C VAL A 303 -17.36 -8.33 -9.18
N LYS A 304 -16.68 -7.80 -8.17
CA LYS A 304 -16.87 -6.43 -7.67
C LYS A 304 -15.76 -5.48 -8.08
N ALA A 305 -14.52 -5.97 -8.19
CA ALA A 305 -13.40 -5.11 -8.49
C ALA A 305 -13.42 -4.74 -9.98
N ARG A 306 -13.76 -3.49 -10.23
CA ARG A 306 -13.42 -2.87 -11.52
C ARG A 306 -11.96 -2.48 -11.44
N LEU A 307 -11.06 -3.38 -11.86
CA LEU A 307 -9.66 -3.02 -12.01
C LEU A 307 -9.56 -1.85 -12.99
N PRO A 308 -8.92 -0.76 -12.60
CA PRO A 308 -8.65 0.33 -13.52
C PRO A 308 -7.50 -0.11 -14.46
N ILE A 309 -7.85 -0.70 -15.59
CA ILE A 309 -6.91 -1.13 -16.62
C ILE A 309 -7.04 -0.18 -17.80
N GLY A 310 -5.94 0.47 -18.15
CA GLY A 310 -5.89 1.40 -19.27
C GLY A 310 -5.87 0.69 -20.63
N ARG A 311 -6.02 1.49 -21.70
CA ARG A 311 -5.95 1.02 -23.08
C ARG A 311 -4.62 0.37 -23.44
N ASP A 312 -3.58 0.68 -22.71
CA ASP A 312 -2.25 0.06 -22.81
C ASP A 312 -2.13 -1.31 -22.09
N GLY A 313 -3.22 -1.84 -21.54
CA GLY A 313 -3.24 -3.11 -20.83
C GLY A 313 -2.61 -3.06 -19.43
N ARG A 314 -2.43 -1.86 -18.85
CA ARG A 314 -1.83 -1.71 -17.53
C ARG A 314 -2.84 -1.33 -16.47
N ASN A 315 -2.85 -2.05 -15.36
CA ASN A 315 -3.59 -1.68 -14.18
C ASN A 315 -2.89 -0.54 -13.45
N ARG A 316 -3.62 0.54 -13.19
CA ARG A 316 -3.15 1.69 -12.40
C ARG A 316 -3.92 1.77 -11.09
N PRO A 317 -3.47 1.05 -10.06
CA PRO A 317 -4.14 1.05 -8.77
C PRO A 317 -4.00 2.41 -8.09
N SER A 318 -4.95 2.76 -7.23
CA SER A 318 -4.78 3.93 -6.37
C SER A 318 -3.68 3.66 -5.34
N LEU A 319 -2.64 4.48 -5.33
CA LEU A 319 -1.55 4.46 -4.34
C LEU A 319 -1.67 5.70 -3.45
N PHE A 320 -1.80 5.50 -2.16
CA PHE A 320 -1.94 6.55 -1.16
C PHE A 320 -0.67 6.60 -0.29
N PRO A 321 0.28 7.50 -0.57
CA PRO A 321 1.48 7.68 0.26
C PRO A 321 1.07 8.13 1.66
N PHE A 322 1.81 7.69 2.68
CA PHE A 322 1.52 8.00 4.08
C PHE A 322 0.07 7.64 4.52
N GLY A 323 -0.52 6.61 3.91
CA GLY A 323 -1.93 6.24 4.09
C GLY A 323 -2.28 5.63 5.44
N THR A 324 -1.28 5.31 6.28
CA THR A 324 -1.44 4.74 7.63
C THR A 324 -0.78 5.59 8.70
N ALA A 325 -1.12 5.38 9.97
CA ALA A 325 -0.50 6.08 11.09
C ALA A 325 1.03 5.87 11.16
N THR A 326 1.54 4.74 10.72
CA THR A 326 2.97 4.41 10.65
C THR A 326 3.65 4.95 9.38
N GLY A 327 2.96 5.74 8.56
CA GLY A 327 3.49 6.28 7.31
C GLY A 327 3.62 5.26 6.17
N ARG A 328 3.15 4.02 6.34
CA ARG A 328 3.08 3.05 5.24
C ARG A 328 2.08 3.50 4.17
N ASN A 329 2.31 3.09 2.94
CA ASN A 329 1.36 3.31 1.87
C ASN A 329 0.09 2.50 2.09
N ALA A 330 -1.04 3.04 1.65
CA ALA A 330 -2.23 2.26 1.37
C ALA A 330 -2.44 2.19 -0.15
N HIS A 331 -3.04 1.11 -0.62
CA HIS A 331 -3.37 0.95 -2.04
C HIS A 331 -4.73 0.26 -2.20
N ALA A 332 -5.35 0.47 -3.36
CA ALA A 332 -6.62 -0.14 -3.70
C ALA A 332 -6.69 -0.46 -5.20
N LYS A 333 -7.52 -1.41 -5.57
CA LYS A 333 -7.81 -1.80 -6.95
C LYS A 333 -6.58 -2.36 -7.71
N SER A 334 -5.79 -3.21 -7.05
CA SER A 334 -4.69 -3.94 -7.65
C SER A 334 -4.85 -5.46 -7.47
N PRO A 335 -4.15 -6.30 -8.25
CA PRO A 335 -4.09 -7.74 -8.00
C PRO A 335 -3.57 -8.11 -6.60
N TYR A 336 -2.86 -7.21 -5.94
CA TYR A 336 -2.37 -7.39 -4.56
C TYR A 336 -3.43 -7.11 -3.48
N ASN A 337 -4.58 -6.51 -3.84
CA ASN A 337 -5.73 -6.35 -2.93
C ASN A 337 -6.66 -7.57 -2.93
N ALA A 338 -6.41 -8.55 -3.79
CA ALA A 338 -7.15 -9.79 -3.88
C ALA A 338 -6.37 -10.95 -3.29
N HIS A 339 -6.98 -12.14 -3.27
CA HIS A 339 -6.27 -13.37 -2.96
C HIS A 339 -5.08 -13.57 -3.91
N ALA A 340 -4.00 -14.14 -3.40
CA ALA A 340 -2.74 -14.26 -4.14
C ALA A 340 -2.84 -15.02 -5.47
N GLY A 341 -3.81 -15.92 -5.62
CA GLY A 341 -4.10 -16.58 -6.90
C GLY A 341 -4.43 -15.59 -8.03
N MET A 342 -4.99 -14.43 -7.71
CA MET A 342 -5.34 -13.40 -8.70
C MET A 342 -4.12 -12.68 -9.28
N ARG A 343 -2.95 -12.82 -8.69
CA ARG A 343 -1.69 -12.29 -9.24
C ARG A 343 -1.28 -12.97 -10.55
N GLY A 344 -1.86 -14.14 -10.85
CA GLY A 344 -1.70 -14.83 -12.13
C GLY A 344 -2.14 -14.01 -13.36
N PHE A 345 -2.92 -12.94 -13.18
CA PHE A 345 -3.21 -12.02 -14.27
C PHE A 345 -2.03 -11.12 -14.67
N MET A 346 -0.97 -11.04 -13.86
CA MET A 346 0.22 -10.26 -14.18
C MET A 346 1.15 -11.04 -15.10
N VAL A 347 1.45 -10.46 -16.26
CA VAL A 347 2.41 -10.99 -17.25
C VAL A 347 3.27 -9.85 -17.75
N PHE A 348 4.58 -10.00 -17.63
CA PHE A 348 5.52 -8.99 -18.09
C PHE A 348 5.85 -9.18 -19.57
N PRO A 349 6.19 -8.11 -20.32
CA PRO A 349 6.62 -8.23 -21.71
C PRO A 349 7.79 -9.21 -21.87
N PRO A 350 7.86 -9.96 -23.00
CA PRO A 350 8.91 -10.98 -23.20
C PRO A 350 10.34 -10.43 -23.23
N ASP A 351 10.50 -9.16 -23.58
CA ASP A 351 11.77 -8.42 -23.65
C ASP A 351 12.12 -7.71 -22.32
N GLN A 352 11.34 -7.92 -21.27
CA GLN A 352 11.50 -7.35 -19.95
C GLN A 352 11.65 -8.44 -18.89
N VAL A 353 12.29 -8.08 -17.79
CA VAL A 353 12.40 -8.92 -16.58
C VAL A 353 11.47 -8.36 -15.52
N GLY A 354 10.45 -9.13 -15.16
CA GLY A 354 9.59 -8.83 -14.02
C GLY A 354 10.21 -9.33 -12.72
N ALA A 355 10.17 -8.55 -11.65
CA ALA A 355 10.65 -8.97 -10.34
C ALA A 355 9.79 -8.45 -9.20
N TYR A 356 9.56 -9.30 -8.19
CA TYR A 356 9.07 -8.87 -6.89
C TYR A 356 10.20 -8.98 -5.87
N LEU A 357 10.68 -7.82 -5.42
CA LEU A 357 11.76 -7.68 -4.46
C LEU A 357 11.17 -7.39 -3.08
N ASP A 358 11.69 -8.06 -2.04
CA ASP A 358 11.20 -7.92 -0.67
C ASP A 358 12.35 -7.96 0.34
N TRP A 359 12.28 -7.16 1.41
CA TRP A 359 13.24 -7.25 2.51
C TRP A 359 12.97 -8.48 3.37
N ARG A 360 14.00 -9.28 3.56
CA ARG A 360 13.91 -10.48 4.38
C ARG A 360 13.68 -10.11 5.85
N THR A 361 12.51 -10.51 6.37
CA THR A 361 12.21 -10.35 7.80
C THR A 361 12.43 -8.92 8.30
N GLN A 362 12.01 -7.93 7.51
CA GLN A 362 12.27 -6.49 7.70
C GLN A 362 12.06 -6.03 9.13
N GLU A 363 10.89 -6.32 9.74
CA GLU A 363 10.54 -5.80 11.05
C GLU A 363 11.44 -6.33 12.18
N VAL A 364 11.96 -7.56 12.06
CA VAL A 364 12.92 -8.11 13.04
C VAL A 364 14.30 -7.51 12.85
N GLY A 365 14.73 -7.32 11.59
CA GLY A 365 15.98 -6.62 11.27
C GLY A 365 15.99 -5.19 11.78
N VAL A 366 14.89 -4.45 11.55
CA VAL A 366 14.72 -3.09 12.10
C VAL A 366 14.73 -3.10 13.63
N ALA A 367 14.03 -4.06 14.27
CA ALA A 367 14.03 -4.20 15.74
C ALA A 367 15.44 -4.45 16.29
N ALA A 368 16.22 -5.33 15.66
CA ALA A 368 17.60 -5.62 16.03
C ALA A 368 18.48 -4.36 15.92
N ALA A 369 18.39 -3.67 14.80
CA ALA A 369 19.19 -2.47 14.52
C ALA A 369 18.89 -1.33 15.50
N LEU A 370 17.62 -0.98 15.68
CA LEU A 370 17.20 0.14 16.53
C LEU A 370 17.40 -0.12 18.01
N SER A 371 17.28 -1.37 18.47
CA SER A 371 17.50 -1.72 19.86
C SER A 371 18.99 -1.83 20.23
N GLY A 372 19.87 -2.05 19.26
CA GLY A 372 21.26 -2.39 19.50
C GLY A 372 21.46 -3.78 20.13
N ASP A 373 20.45 -4.67 20.07
CA ASP A 373 20.53 -6.04 20.61
C ASP A 373 21.47 -6.89 19.74
N THR A 374 22.68 -7.08 20.22
CA THR A 374 23.76 -7.79 19.50
C THR A 374 23.43 -9.24 19.20
N ASP A 375 22.70 -9.89 20.12
CA ASP A 375 22.30 -11.29 19.94
C ASP A 375 21.21 -11.42 18.89
N LEU A 376 20.24 -10.48 18.88
CA LEU A 376 19.22 -10.44 17.84
C LEU A 376 19.80 -10.10 16.46
N MET A 377 20.82 -9.22 16.41
CA MET A 377 21.58 -8.94 15.18
C MET A 377 22.36 -10.17 14.71
N ALA A 378 22.97 -10.93 15.63
CA ALA A 378 23.68 -12.16 15.28
C ALA A 378 22.74 -13.21 14.72
N ASP A 379 21.58 -13.41 15.33
CA ASP A 379 20.53 -14.30 14.82
C ASP A 379 20.03 -13.86 13.44
N TYR A 380 19.86 -12.56 13.23
CA TYR A 380 19.46 -12.01 11.95
C TYR A 380 20.49 -12.30 10.85
N ARG A 381 21.78 -12.10 11.15
CA ARG A 381 22.90 -12.40 10.22
C ARG A 381 23.10 -13.90 10.01
N GLY A 382 22.72 -14.74 10.98
CA GLY A 382 22.80 -16.20 10.92
C GLY A 382 21.86 -16.86 9.90
N GLY A 383 21.04 -16.07 9.19
CA GLY A 383 20.26 -16.47 8.01
C GLY A 383 18.79 -16.77 8.23
N ASP A 384 18.38 -17.30 9.38
CA ASP A 384 16.96 -17.51 9.70
C ASP A 384 16.66 -17.27 11.18
N VAL A 385 16.21 -16.07 11.49
CA VAL A 385 15.85 -15.64 12.87
C VAL A 385 14.73 -16.49 13.49
N TYR A 386 13.88 -17.13 12.69
CA TYR A 386 12.83 -18.02 13.21
C TYR A 386 13.40 -19.37 13.60
N HIS A 387 14.45 -19.84 12.94
CA HIS A 387 15.22 -20.98 13.38
C HIS A 387 15.94 -20.69 14.70
N ALA A 388 16.61 -19.53 14.82
CA ALA A 388 17.24 -19.11 16.06
C ALA A 388 16.23 -19.04 17.22
N LEU A 389 15.03 -18.52 16.97
CA LEU A 389 13.95 -18.54 17.95
C LEU A 389 13.53 -19.96 18.34
N ALA A 390 13.43 -20.88 17.37
CA ALA A 390 13.09 -22.27 17.64
C ALA A 390 14.14 -22.98 18.51
N LEU A 391 15.42 -22.73 18.25
CA LEU A 391 16.55 -23.20 19.10
C LEU A 391 16.46 -22.62 20.51
N MET A 392 16.31 -21.32 20.59
CA MET A 392 16.21 -20.59 21.88
C MET A 392 15.06 -21.11 22.74
N LEU A 393 13.92 -21.45 22.14
CA LEU A 393 12.74 -21.95 22.86
C LEU A 393 12.75 -23.48 23.05
N GLY A 394 13.71 -24.22 22.48
CA GLY A 394 13.82 -25.65 22.59
C GLY A 394 12.85 -26.44 21.68
N PHE A 395 12.35 -25.83 20.62
CA PHE A 395 11.51 -26.51 19.62
C PHE A 395 12.33 -27.30 18.57
N THR A 396 13.63 -27.07 18.51
CA THR A 396 14.56 -27.82 17.67
C THR A 396 15.95 -27.87 18.32
N ALA A 397 16.73 -28.88 17.96
CA ALA A 397 18.16 -28.99 18.25
C ALA A 397 19.00 -29.04 16.96
N ASP A 398 18.38 -28.91 15.79
CA ASP A 398 19.07 -28.89 14.49
C ASP A 398 19.87 -27.59 14.35
N PRO A 399 21.21 -27.63 14.20
CA PRO A 399 22.02 -26.44 14.12
C PRO A 399 22.00 -25.77 12.72
N ASP A 400 21.50 -26.46 11.67
CA ASP A 400 21.51 -25.96 10.31
C ASP A 400 20.18 -25.26 9.94
N PRO A 401 20.18 -23.91 9.80
CA PRO A 401 18.96 -23.17 9.49
C PRO A 401 18.37 -23.50 8.11
N ALA A 402 19.22 -23.83 7.12
CA ALA A 402 18.75 -24.11 5.76
C ALA A 402 18.04 -25.47 5.69
N ARG A 403 18.65 -26.49 6.32
CA ARG A 403 18.06 -27.82 6.45
C ARG A 403 16.78 -27.78 7.26
N TRP A 404 16.81 -27.08 8.41
CA TRP A 404 15.63 -26.96 9.27
C TRP A 404 14.47 -26.26 8.55
N LYS A 405 14.73 -25.16 7.87
CA LYS A 405 13.73 -24.42 7.07
C LYS A 405 13.08 -25.30 6.02
N LYS A 406 13.88 -26.12 5.31
CA LYS A 406 13.40 -27.02 4.28
C LYS A 406 12.50 -28.12 4.86
N ASN A 407 12.90 -28.70 6.00
CA ASN A 407 12.24 -29.85 6.58
C ASN A 407 11.07 -29.49 7.52
N ASN A 408 11.00 -28.24 8.00
CA ASN A 408 10.02 -27.80 9.01
C ASN A 408 9.29 -26.52 8.61
N PRO A 409 8.67 -26.43 7.41
CA PRO A 409 8.05 -25.18 6.93
C PRO A 409 6.91 -24.70 7.84
N GLU A 410 6.09 -25.63 8.37
CA GLU A 410 4.98 -25.29 9.27
C GLU A 410 5.48 -24.78 10.63
N MET A 411 6.53 -25.39 11.20
CA MET A 411 7.14 -24.93 12.45
C MET A 411 7.76 -23.53 12.26
N ARG A 412 8.44 -23.33 11.12
CA ARG A 412 8.99 -22.02 10.78
C ARG A 412 7.92 -20.93 10.70
N ASP A 413 6.79 -21.23 10.07
CA ASP A 413 5.67 -20.29 9.99
C ASP A 413 5.06 -20.04 11.38
N ARG A 414 4.99 -21.04 12.23
CA ARG A 414 4.58 -20.92 13.63
C ARG A 414 5.54 -20.01 14.40
N MET A 415 6.86 -20.16 14.22
CA MET A 415 7.88 -19.29 14.85
C MET A 415 7.79 -17.86 14.33
N LYS A 416 7.53 -17.65 13.05
CA LYS A 416 7.29 -16.32 12.46
C LYS A 416 6.10 -15.62 13.14
N ARG A 417 4.97 -16.30 13.25
CA ARG A 417 3.79 -15.76 13.93
C ARG A 417 4.07 -15.48 15.41
N LEU A 418 4.78 -16.36 16.10
CA LEU A 418 5.17 -16.21 17.48
C LEU A 418 6.08 -15.00 17.71
N GLN A 419 7.13 -14.85 16.90
CA GLN A 419 8.06 -13.72 16.98
C GLN A 419 7.34 -12.37 16.84
N LEU A 420 6.53 -12.25 15.81
CA LEU A 420 5.77 -11.03 15.55
C LEU A 420 4.74 -10.76 16.66
N ALA A 421 4.05 -11.79 17.13
CA ALA A 421 3.06 -11.67 18.20
C ALA A 421 3.69 -11.15 19.50
N ILE A 422 4.84 -11.69 19.89
CA ILE A 422 5.57 -11.25 21.10
C ILE A 422 6.08 -9.81 20.91
N ASN A 423 6.69 -9.51 19.77
CA ASN A 423 7.20 -8.17 19.46
C ASN A 423 6.08 -7.12 19.54
N TYR A 424 4.88 -7.46 19.09
CA TYR A 424 3.69 -6.60 19.08
C TYR A 424 2.91 -6.58 20.41
N GLY A 425 3.46 -7.20 21.45
CA GLY A 425 2.87 -7.15 22.80
C GLY A 425 1.61 -8.01 22.93
N MET A 426 1.55 -9.16 22.23
CA MET A 426 0.49 -10.14 22.45
C MET A 426 0.55 -10.66 23.88
N GLY A 427 -0.59 -10.65 24.58
CA GLY A 427 -0.69 -11.18 25.93
C GLY A 427 -0.76 -12.71 25.99
N VAL A 428 -0.47 -13.27 27.18
CA VAL A 428 -0.45 -14.72 27.46
C VAL A 428 -1.70 -15.46 26.95
N PRO A 429 -2.95 -14.99 27.18
CA PRO A 429 -4.14 -15.73 26.73
C PRO A 429 -4.21 -15.90 25.21
N SER A 430 -3.91 -14.84 24.46
CA SER A 430 -3.94 -14.87 23.00
C SER A 430 -2.81 -15.74 22.44
N LEU A 431 -1.63 -15.69 23.07
CA LEU A 431 -0.49 -16.52 22.68
C LEU A 431 -0.76 -18.00 22.96
N ALA A 432 -1.32 -18.34 24.12
CA ALA A 432 -1.69 -19.70 24.50
C ALA A 432 -2.67 -20.31 23.48
N LYS A 433 -3.71 -19.55 23.11
CA LYS A 433 -4.67 -19.95 22.07
C LYS A 433 -3.99 -20.14 20.70
N GLY A 434 -3.12 -19.22 20.29
CA GLY A 434 -2.43 -19.28 18.99
C GLY A 434 -1.41 -20.43 18.88
N LEU A 435 -0.86 -20.89 20.00
CA LEU A 435 0.06 -22.03 20.08
C LEU A 435 -0.65 -23.36 20.35
N ASP A 436 -1.93 -23.34 20.69
CA ASP A 436 -2.67 -24.50 21.23
C ASP A 436 -1.93 -25.12 22.42
N ARG A 437 -1.62 -24.28 23.42
CA ARG A 437 -0.88 -24.64 24.64
C ARG A 437 -1.51 -24.04 25.88
N HIS A 438 -1.20 -24.64 27.02
CA HIS A 438 -1.64 -24.12 28.31
C HIS A 438 -1.07 -22.70 28.57
N PRO A 439 -1.84 -21.76 29.19
CA PRO A 439 -1.37 -20.40 29.47
C PRO A 439 -0.04 -20.31 30.23
N LEU A 440 0.28 -21.26 31.12
CA LEU A 440 1.56 -21.31 31.81
C LEU A 440 2.75 -21.51 30.85
N ILE A 441 2.59 -22.35 29.83
CA ILE A 441 3.62 -22.56 28.80
C ILE A 441 3.80 -21.28 27.97
N ALA A 442 2.72 -20.63 27.59
CA ALA A 442 2.80 -19.35 26.87
C ALA A 442 3.46 -18.25 27.71
N SER A 443 3.18 -18.22 29.00
CA SER A 443 3.85 -17.30 29.95
C SER A 443 5.35 -17.57 30.02
N GLU A 444 5.76 -18.83 30.14
CA GLU A 444 7.18 -19.21 30.19
C GLU A 444 7.91 -18.85 28.89
N ILE A 445 7.28 -19.06 27.72
CA ILE A 445 7.82 -18.67 26.42
C ILE A 445 8.09 -17.15 26.39
N ILE A 446 7.12 -16.34 26.81
CA ILE A 446 7.28 -14.87 26.85
C ILE A 446 8.41 -14.48 27.80
N GLU A 447 8.47 -15.06 29.02
CA GLU A 447 9.50 -14.73 30.00
C GLU A 447 10.90 -15.19 29.54
N ARG A 448 10.99 -16.35 28.88
CA ARG A 448 12.25 -16.82 28.29
C ARG A 448 12.71 -15.87 27.17
N TYR A 449 11.80 -15.46 26.30
CA TYR A 449 12.10 -14.48 25.25
C TYR A 449 12.57 -13.14 25.84
N LYS A 450 11.89 -12.60 26.86
CA LYS A 450 12.28 -11.37 27.55
C LYS A 450 13.69 -11.45 28.15
N ARG A 451 14.05 -12.57 28.78
CA ARG A 451 15.38 -12.77 29.33
C ARG A 451 16.45 -12.82 28.26
N GLN A 452 16.21 -13.56 27.19
CA GLN A 452 17.18 -13.76 26.10
C GLN A 452 17.33 -12.52 25.21
N ARG A 453 16.29 -11.69 25.11
CA ARG A 453 16.24 -10.45 24.31
C ARG A 453 16.01 -9.23 25.23
N SER A 454 16.75 -9.18 26.33
CA SER A 454 16.56 -8.15 27.36
C SER A 454 16.86 -6.75 26.82
N VAL A 455 17.85 -6.59 25.94
CA VAL A 455 18.22 -5.30 25.33
C VAL A 455 17.06 -4.79 24.43
N PHE A 456 16.57 -5.62 23.52
CA PHE A 456 15.40 -5.28 22.69
C PHE A 456 14.18 -4.96 23.56
N TRP A 457 13.93 -5.77 24.61
CA TRP A 457 12.77 -5.58 25.47
C TRP A 457 12.82 -4.28 26.26
N GLN A 458 13.98 -3.91 26.79
CA GLN A 458 14.21 -2.64 27.49
C GLN A 458 14.07 -1.46 26.52
N TRP A 459 14.71 -1.53 25.34
CA TRP A 459 14.61 -0.50 24.32
C TRP A 459 13.14 -0.24 23.95
N ARG A 460 12.38 -1.28 23.65
CA ARG A 460 10.96 -1.17 23.29
C ARG A 460 10.13 -0.49 24.39
N ASN A 461 10.32 -0.90 25.63
CA ASN A 461 9.61 -0.33 26.76
C ASN A 461 10.01 1.13 27.01
N ASN A 462 11.29 1.46 26.84
CA ASN A 462 11.79 2.83 26.98
C ASN A 462 11.24 3.73 25.86
N ALA A 463 11.16 3.24 24.62
CA ALA A 463 10.54 3.96 23.49
C ALA A 463 9.08 4.30 23.79
N VAL A 464 8.32 3.36 24.35
CA VAL A 464 6.92 3.61 24.74
C VAL A 464 6.81 4.60 25.89
N ARG A 465 7.68 4.50 26.91
CA ARG A 465 7.71 5.46 28.03
C ARG A 465 8.04 6.87 27.55
N ALA A 466 9.07 7.02 26.72
CA ALA A 466 9.43 8.30 26.11
C ALA A 466 8.26 8.86 25.29
N ALA A 467 7.64 8.03 24.45
CA ALA A 467 6.49 8.41 23.67
C ALA A 467 5.31 8.93 24.51
N MET A 468 5.04 8.29 25.65
CA MET A 468 3.98 8.72 26.57
C MET A 468 4.30 10.05 27.28
N LEU A 469 5.58 10.30 27.59
CA LEU A 469 6.04 11.56 28.21
C LEU A 469 6.03 12.70 27.19
N GLU A 470 6.60 12.48 26.02
CA GLU A 470 6.73 13.47 24.95
C GLU A 470 5.45 13.68 24.14
N ARG A 471 4.44 12.83 24.37
CA ARG A 471 3.19 12.81 23.60
C ARG A 471 3.38 12.61 22.10
N ARG A 472 4.48 12.00 21.70
CA ARG A 472 4.79 11.66 20.32
C ARG A 472 5.79 10.52 20.24
N ILE A 473 5.78 9.82 19.07
CA ILE A 473 6.80 8.86 18.67
C ILE A 473 7.13 9.10 17.21
N GLU A 474 8.39 8.95 16.83
CA GLU A 474 8.88 9.25 15.48
C GLU A 474 9.66 8.07 14.89
N SER A 475 9.62 7.96 13.55
CA SER A 475 10.54 7.09 12.80
C SER A 475 11.92 7.74 12.66
N VAL A 476 12.90 7.01 12.11
CA VAL A 476 14.27 7.51 11.88
C VAL A 476 14.28 8.76 11.01
N PHE A 477 13.40 8.84 10.00
CA PHE A 477 13.28 10.04 9.14
C PHE A 477 12.14 10.98 9.56
N GLY A 478 11.71 10.88 10.83
CA GLY A 478 10.86 11.87 11.48
C GLY A 478 9.38 11.79 11.17
N TRP A 479 8.88 10.68 10.59
CA TRP A 479 7.43 10.50 10.52
C TRP A 479 6.88 10.35 11.95
N SER A 480 6.08 11.34 12.36
CA SER A 480 5.65 11.50 13.74
C SER A 480 4.21 11.05 13.94
N LEU A 481 3.96 10.32 15.03
CA LEU A 481 2.64 9.98 15.54
C LEU A 481 2.46 10.67 16.90
N ARG A 482 1.54 11.62 16.99
CA ARG A 482 1.16 12.28 18.25
C ARG A 482 0.22 11.38 19.04
N ILE A 483 0.32 11.43 20.37
CA ILE A 483 -0.33 10.48 21.25
C ILE A 483 -1.35 11.20 22.13
N SER A 484 -2.58 10.67 22.17
CA SER A 484 -3.64 11.10 23.09
C SER A 484 -3.45 10.55 24.51
N THR A 485 -4.37 10.86 25.41
CA THR A 485 -4.27 10.53 26.85
C THR A 485 -4.29 9.04 27.17
N SER A 486 -4.97 8.22 26.37
CA SER A 486 -5.11 6.77 26.61
C SER A 486 -4.91 5.97 25.32
N PRO A 487 -3.66 5.89 24.81
CA PRO A 487 -3.39 5.25 23.53
C PRO A 487 -3.41 3.72 23.64
N ASN A 488 -3.68 3.05 22.54
CA ASN A 488 -3.43 1.62 22.44
C ASN A 488 -1.92 1.35 22.46
N GLN A 489 -1.41 0.76 23.54
CA GLN A 489 0.02 0.48 23.71
C GLN A 489 0.61 -0.42 22.63
N ARG A 490 -0.19 -1.34 22.05
CA ARG A 490 0.28 -2.19 20.94
C ARG A 490 0.68 -1.38 19.72
N THR A 491 -0.05 -0.30 19.43
CA THR A 491 0.33 0.61 18.34
C THR A 491 1.70 1.24 18.61
N LEU A 492 2.00 1.60 19.84
CA LEU A 492 3.29 2.19 20.19
C LEU A 492 4.44 1.17 20.13
N TYR A 493 4.19 -0.10 20.50
CA TYR A 493 5.19 -1.16 20.33
C TYR A 493 5.53 -1.41 18.85
N ASN A 494 4.54 -1.33 17.98
CA ASN A 494 4.71 -1.64 16.55
C ASN A 494 5.27 -0.46 15.76
N PHE A 495 5.00 0.77 16.22
CA PHE A 495 5.27 1.98 15.46
C PHE A 495 6.73 2.11 15.02
N PRO A 496 7.78 1.96 15.89
CA PRO A 496 9.15 2.15 15.45
C PRO A 496 9.55 1.21 14.31
N MET A 497 9.20 -0.07 14.40
CA MET A 497 9.55 -1.07 13.40
C MET A 497 8.81 -0.83 12.08
N GLN A 498 7.51 -0.56 12.14
CA GLN A 498 6.69 -0.36 10.94
C GLN A 498 6.97 0.98 10.26
N ALA A 499 7.19 2.04 11.04
CA ALA A 499 7.45 3.36 10.48
C ALA A 499 8.86 3.45 9.87
N CYS A 500 9.87 2.84 10.50
CA CYS A 500 11.20 2.75 9.91
C CYS A 500 11.25 1.82 8.69
N GLY A 501 10.45 0.73 8.68
CA GLY A 501 10.24 -0.06 7.47
C GLY A 501 9.63 0.74 6.32
N ALA A 502 8.71 1.66 6.62
CA ALA A 502 8.18 2.59 5.63
C ALA A 502 9.21 3.65 5.19
N ASP A 503 10.11 4.09 6.07
CA ASP A 503 11.24 4.96 5.71
C ASP A 503 12.20 4.25 4.74
N MET A 504 12.52 2.97 4.98
CA MET A 504 13.32 2.15 4.07
C MET A 504 12.71 2.10 2.67
N LEU A 505 11.41 1.82 2.57
CA LEU A 505 10.70 1.75 1.30
C LEU A 505 10.72 3.09 0.56
N ARG A 506 10.48 4.20 1.26
CA ARG A 506 10.51 5.55 0.66
C ARG A 506 11.91 5.91 0.14
N LEU A 507 12.93 5.71 0.96
CA LEU A 507 14.32 5.99 0.57
C LEU A 507 14.74 5.14 -0.64
N ALA A 508 14.45 3.83 -0.62
CA ALA A 508 14.72 2.95 -1.74
C ALA A 508 13.98 3.40 -3.00
N THR A 509 12.69 3.78 -2.89
CA THR A 509 11.89 4.23 -4.04
C THR A 509 12.44 5.51 -4.66
N VAL A 510 12.85 6.48 -3.85
CA VAL A 510 13.47 7.72 -4.35
C VAL A 510 14.75 7.39 -5.12
N ARG A 511 15.66 6.62 -4.52
CA ARG A 511 16.94 6.22 -5.15
C ARG A 511 16.76 5.38 -6.42
N LEU A 512 15.75 4.50 -6.44
CA LEU A 512 15.39 3.75 -7.65
C LEU A 512 14.94 4.68 -8.77
N CYS A 513 14.04 5.61 -8.49
CA CYS A 513 13.58 6.59 -9.49
C CYS A 513 14.73 7.48 -9.99
N GLU A 514 15.65 7.90 -9.12
CA GLU A 514 16.86 8.66 -9.47
C GLU A 514 17.81 7.85 -10.36
N ALA A 515 17.89 6.52 -10.15
CA ALA A 515 18.64 5.60 -11.01
C ALA A 515 17.90 5.21 -12.31
N GLY A 516 16.75 5.82 -12.59
CA GLY A 516 15.91 5.50 -13.75
C GLY A 516 15.23 4.13 -13.67
N ILE A 517 15.09 3.57 -12.46
CA ILE A 517 14.36 2.33 -12.16
C ILE A 517 13.04 2.71 -11.53
N VAL A 518 11.96 2.73 -12.32
CA VAL A 518 10.64 3.13 -11.83
C VAL A 518 9.87 1.90 -11.38
N PRO A 519 9.42 1.79 -10.12
CA PRO A 519 8.56 0.68 -9.69
C PRO A 519 7.22 0.62 -10.44
N ASN A 520 6.70 -0.58 -10.63
CA ASN A 520 5.32 -0.78 -11.10
C ASN A 520 4.32 -0.66 -9.94
N MET A 521 4.74 -1.08 -8.75
CA MET A 521 3.92 -1.03 -7.54
C MET A 521 4.78 -1.15 -6.27
N LEU A 522 4.29 -0.57 -5.18
CA LEU A 522 4.86 -0.70 -3.83
C LEU A 522 3.86 -1.44 -2.94
N ILE A 523 4.27 -2.55 -2.34
CA ILE A 523 3.40 -3.43 -1.55
C ILE A 523 4.07 -3.70 -0.20
N HIS A 524 3.56 -3.10 0.88
CA HIS A 524 4.08 -3.25 2.25
C HIS A 524 5.58 -2.95 2.37
N ASP A 525 6.42 -3.98 2.31
CA ASP A 525 7.88 -3.99 2.37
C ASP A 525 8.50 -4.49 1.05
N GLY A 526 7.70 -4.63 -0.01
CA GLY A 526 8.14 -5.13 -1.31
C GLY A 526 7.92 -4.15 -2.45
N ILE A 527 8.67 -4.35 -3.51
CA ILE A 527 8.68 -3.55 -4.73
C ILE A 527 8.48 -4.45 -5.94
N LEU A 528 7.45 -4.16 -6.75
CA LEU A 528 7.26 -4.81 -8.04
C LEU A 528 7.98 -3.99 -9.11
N LEU A 529 8.81 -4.64 -9.90
CA LEU A 529 9.62 -4.05 -10.96
C LEU A 529 9.42 -4.75 -12.30
N GLU A 530 9.65 -3.99 -13.36
CA GLU A 530 9.75 -4.44 -14.74
C GLU A 530 10.95 -3.70 -15.37
N GLU A 531 12.01 -4.42 -15.71
CA GLU A 531 13.25 -3.82 -16.16
C GLU A 531 13.82 -4.54 -17.40
N ALA A 532 14.68 -3.85 -18.13
CA ALA A 532 15.24 -4.36 -19.39
C ALA A 532 16.17 -5.58 -19.21
N SER A 533 16.72 -5.79 -18.02
CA SER A 533 17.65 -6.89 -17.77
C SER A 533 17.71 -7.31 -16.30
N ARG A 534 18.28 -8.48 -16.05
CA ARG A 534 18.54 -9.02 -14.70
C ARG A 534 19.51 -8.14 -13.91
N GLU A 535 20.52 -7.57 -14.56
CA GLU A 535 21.51 -6.70 -13.92
C GLU A 535 20.85 -5.44 -13.33
N ARG A 536 19.82 -4.90 -14.00
CA ARG A 536 19.03 -3.79 -13.47
C ARG A 536 18.21 -4.18 -12.24
N ILE A 537 17.71 -5.43 -12.20
CA ILE A 537 17.05 -5.97 -11.00
C ILE A 537 18.05 -6.15 -9.85
N GLU A 538 19.26 -6.65 -10.11
CA GLU A 538 20.33 -6.78 -9.11
C GLU A 538 20.78 -5.40 -8.59
N HIS A 539 20.87 -4.40 -9.47
CA HIS A 539 21.14 -3.02 -9.09
C HIS A 539 20.03 -2.47 -8.18
N ALA A 540 18.76 -2.75 -8.49
CA ALA A 540 17.64 -2.39 -7.64
C ALA A 540 17.72 -3.05 -6.25
N GLN A 541 18.12 -4.31 -6.17
CA GLN A 541 18.34 -4.99 -4.89
C GLN A 541 19.45 -4.32 -4.06
N GLU A 542 20.53 -3.86 -4.70
CA GLU A 542 21.61 -3.14 -3.98
C GLU A 542 21.13 -1.78 -3.47
N ILE A 543 20.37 -1.04 -4.27
CA ILE A 543 19.74 0.21 -3.81
C ILE A 543 18.85 -0.04 -2.59
N MET A 544 18.04 -1.10 -2.61
CA MET A 544 17.19 -1.48 -1.48
C MET A 544 18.04 -1.86 -0.24
N ARG A 545 19.13 -2.64 -0.40
CA ARG A 545 20.05 -2.96 0.70
C ARG A 545 20.70 -1.69 1.28
N GLY A 546 21.11 -0.76 0.42
CA GLY A 546 21.65 0.54 0.82
C GLY A 546 20.66 1.34 1.67
N ALA A 547 19.41 1.43 1.22
CA ALA A 547 18.35 2.09 2.00
C ALA A 547 18.10 1.41 3.36
N GLY A 548 18.19 0.08 3.40
CA GLY A 548 18.14 -0.68 4.64
C GLY A 548 19.28 -0.32 5.61
N ARG A 549 20.53 -0.28 5.12
CA ARG A 549 21.69 0.11 5.92
C ARG A 549 21.56 1.51 6.52
N ASP A 550 21.07 2.48 5.74
CA ASP A 550 20.95 3.87 6.21
C ASP A 550 19.89 4.03 7.30
N VAL A 551 18.78 3.32 7.20
CA VAL A 551 17.72 3.36 8.22
C VAL A 551 18.06 2.49 9.44
N CYS A 552 18.82 1.42 9.26
CA CYS A 552 19.13 0.42 10.28
C CYS A 552 20.54 0.56 10.88
N ASN A 553 21.07 1.78 11.01
CA ASN A 553 22.37 2.07 11.64
C ASN A 553 23.51 1.18 11.12
N GLY A 554 23.56 0.93 9.82
CA GLY A 554 24.56 0.11 9.14
C GLY A 554 24.27 -1.40 9.14
N LEU A 555 23.23 -1.88 9.80
CA LEU A 555 22.81 -3.29 9.67
C LEU A 555 22.21 -3.51 8.29
N GLU A 556 22.81 -4.43 7.51
CA GLU A 556 22.26 -4.80 6.22
C GLU A 556 21.00 -5.65 6.37
N ILE A 557 19.89 -5.16 5.82
CA ILE A 557 18.65 -5.92 5.70
C ILE A 557 18.65 -6.58 4.32
N GLY A 558 18.75 -7.92 4.31
CA GLY A 558 18.83 -8.70 3.08
C GLY A 558 17.60 -8.51 2.20
N VAL A 559 17.80 -8.46 0.88
CA VAL A 559 16.73 -8.36 -0.13
C VAL A 559 16.65 -9.63 -0.94
N ALA A 560 15.46 -10.21 -1.06
CA ALA A 560 15.19 -11.37 -1.89
C ALA A 560 14.42 -10.97 -3.15
N ALA A 561 14.68 -11.67 -4.26
CA ALA A 561 13.78 -11.71 -5.40
C ALA A 561 12.83 -12.92 -5.22
N ASP A 562 11.65 -12.69 -4.64
CA ASP A 562 10.68 -13.77 -4.41
C ASP A 562 10.11 -14.31 -5.71
N GLN A 563 10.01 -13.45 -6.72
CA GLN A 563 9.70 -13.78 -8.10
C GLN A 563 10.72 -13.12 -9.01
N LEU A 564 11.18 -13.85 -10.01
CA LEU A 564 11.96 -13.35 -11.13
C LEU A 564 11.34 -13.97 -12.40
N LEU A 565 10.83 -13.14 -13.29
CA LEU A 565 9.98 -13.52 -14.40
C LEU A 565 10.61 -13.01 -15.70
N GLU A 566 11.06 -13.92 -16.56
CA GLU A 566 11.72 -13.64 -17.84
C GLU A 566 10.93 -14.24 -19.00
N GLY A 567 11.13 -13.71 -20.21
CA GLY A 567 10.58 -14.30 -21.44
C GLY A 567 9.04 -14.29 -21.50
N GLY A 568 8.38 -13.33 -20.89
CA GLY A 568 6.91 -13.29 -20.85
C GLY A 568 6.29 -14.21 -19.80
N ALA A 569 7.07 -14.63 -18.82
CA ALA A 569 6.57 -15.50 -17.76
C ALA A 569 5.47 -14.84 -16.93
N ARG A 570 4.49 -15.66 -16.54
CA ARG A 570 3.37 -15.27 -15.69
C ARG A 570 3.76 -15.29 -14.21
N TYR A 571 3.22 -14.35 -13.44
CA TYR A 571 3.39 -14.39 -11.99
C TYR A 571 2.64 -15.59 -11.40
N HIS A 572 3.34 -16.44 -10.66
CA HIS A 572 2.76 -17.59 -9.95
C HIS A 572 3.04 -17.51 -8.46
N ASP A 573 2.00 -17.37 -7.65
CA ASP A 573 2.14 -17.46 -6.20
C ASP A 573 2.37 -18.90 -5.77
N LYS A 574 3.35 -19.12 -4.89
CA LYS A 574 3.80 -20.47 -4.49
C LYS A 574 2.91 -21.12 -3.43
N ARG A 575 1.99 -20.40 -2.84
CA ARG A 575 1.10 -20.93 -1.79
C ARG A 575 0.11 -21.93 -2.37
N PRO A 576 -0.11 -23.10 -1.70
CA PRO A 576 -0.97 -24.16 -2.24
C PRO A 576 -2.39 -23.69 -2.58
N VAL A 577 -3.03 -22.92 -1.69
CA VAL A 577 -4.39 -22.38 -1.93
C VAL A 577 -4.43 -21.41 -3.11
N ALA A 578 -3.35 -20.63 -3.32
CA ALA A 578 -3.27 -19.71 -4.46
C ALA A 578 -3.13 -20.49 -5.79
N GLN A 579 -2.34 -21.54 -5.80
CA GLN A 579 -2.20 -22.43 -6.98
C GLN A 579 -3.50 -23.15 -7.28
N GLN A 580 -4.19 -23.68 -6.27
CA GLN A 580 -5.49 -24.32 -6.43
C GLN A 580 -6.53 -23.32 -6.97
N MET A 581 -6.58 -22.11 -6.44
CA MET A 581 -7.49 -21.06 -6.89
C MET A 581 -7.26 -20.71 -8.36
N TRP A 582 -6.01 -20.50 -8.75
CA TRP A 582 -5.62 -20.21 -10.12
C TRP A 582 -5.94 -21.40 -11.06
N GLY A 583 -5.56 -22.61 -10.67
CA GLY A 583 -5.85 -23.83 -11.42
C GLY A 583 -7.35 -24.05 -11.64
N THR A 584 -8.18 -23.74 -10.63
CA THR A 584 -9.64 -23.83 -10.75
C THR A 584 -10.19 -22.87 -11.80
N ILE A 585 -9.69 -21.63 -11.83
CA ILE A 585 -10.08 -20.64 -12.86
C ILE A 585 -9.71 -21.15 -14.26
N MET A 586 -8.48 -21.65 -14.44
CA MET A 586 -8.01 -22.15 -15.71
C MET A 586 -8.80 -23.35 -16.19
N SER A 587 -9.06 -24.32 -15.31
CA SER A 587 -9.87 -25.51 -15.63
C SER A 587 -11.33 -25.16 -15.97
N ALA A 588 -11.91 -24.14 -15.31
CA ALA A 588 -13.25 -23.64 -15.66
C ALA A 588 -13.31 -23.07 -17.08
N LEU A 589 -12.28 -22.35 -17.50
CA LEU A 589 -12.17 -21.81 -18.86
C LEU A 589 -11.96 -22.91 -19.91
N GLU A 590 -11.11 -23.88 -19.61
CA GLU A 590 -10.87 -25.05 -20.48
C GLU A 590 -12.14 -25.87 -20.73
N ALA A 591 -12.96 -26.07 -19.70
CA ALA A 591 -14.20 -26.83 -19.77
C ALA A 591 -15.23 -26.22 -20.75
N VAL A 592 -15.19 -24.89 -20.97
CA VAL A 592 -16.04 -24.20 -21.96
C VAL A 592 -15.32 -23.93 -23.29
N GLY A 593 -14.15 -24.54 -23.52
CA GLY A 593 -13.37 -24.36 -24.75
C GLY A 593 -12.70 -22.99 -24.89
N ALA A 594 -12.63 -22.23 -23.82
CA ALA A 594 -12.12 -20.86 -23.74
C ALA A 594 -10.66 -20.79 -23.26
N ALA A 595 -9.81 -21.79 -23.61
CA ALA A 595 -8.42 -21.82 -23.18
C ALA A 595 -7.60 -20.67 -23.79
N PRO A 596 -6.72 -20.01 -23.00
CA PRO A 596 -5.91 -18.86 -23.46
C PRO A 596 -5.08 -19.16 -24.71
N GLU A 597 -4.48 -20.35 -24.80
CA GLU A 597 -3.68 -20.80 -25.95
C GLU A 597 -4.47 -20.86 -27.26
N LYS A 598 -5.77 -21.22 -27.19
CA LYS A 598 -6.66 -21.21 -28.36
C LYS A 598 -7.07 -19.81 -28.79
N ALA A 599 -7.18 -18.87 -27.85
CA ALA A 599 -7.50 -17.48 -28.13
C ALA A 599 -6.35 -16.74 -28.83
N GLU A 600 -5.10 -17.03 -28.48
CA GLU A 600 -3.91 -16.50 -29.16
C GLU A 600 -3.74 -17.10 -30.57
N ALA A 601 -3.94 -18.40 -30.73
CA ALA A 601 -3.92 -19.06 -32.04
C ALA A 601 -5.01 -18.53 -32.97
N ALA A 602 -6.22 -18.26 -32.47
CA ALA A 602 -7.32 -17.66 -33.26
C ALA A 602 -7.01 -16.20 -33.67
N LYS A 603 -6.38 -15.39 -32.80
CA LYS A 603 -5.95 -14.02 -33.14
C LYS A 603 -4.81 -14.01 -34.17
N ALA A 604 -3.86 -14.93 -34.06
CA ALA A 604 -2.77 -15.10 -35.02
C ALA A 604 -3.33 -15.51 -36.40
N ALA A 605 -4.28 -16.46 -36.46
CA ALA A 605 -4.95 -16.89 -37.66
C ALA A 605 -5.82 -15.78 -38.29
N HIS A 606 -6.42 -14.92 -37.49
CA HIS A 606 -7.20 -13.77 -37.98
C HIS A 606 -6.30 -12.68 -38.59
N ARG A 607 -5.16 -12.38 -37.96
CA ARG A 607 -4.15 -11.44 -38.47
C ARG A 607 -3.55 -11.90 -39.81
N VAL A 608 -3.36 -13.21 -40.00
CA VAL A 608 -2.85 -13.79 -41.25
C VAL A 608 -3.92 -13.74 -42.35
N ARG A 609 -5.22 -13.71 -42.02
CA ARG A 609 -6.32 -13.59 -43.02
C ARG A 609 -6.68 -12.15 -43.41
N THR A 610 -6.19 -11.16 -42.61
CA THR A 610 -6.48 -9.73 -42.86
C THR A 610 -5.25 -8.94 -43.28
N ALA A 611 -4.10 -9.57 -43.45
CA ALA A 611 -2.88 -9.08 -44.11
C ALA A 611 -2.72 -9.73 -45.48
#